data_c3a490a1ebe404d49bb8d3339c90e89d
#
_entry.id   c3a490a1ebe404d49bb8d3339c90e89d
#
_cell.length_a   1.000
_cell.length_b   1.000
_cell.length_c   1.000
_cell.angle_alpha   90.00
_cell.angle_beta   90.00
_cell.angle_gamma   90.00
#
_symmetry.space_group_name_H-M   'P 1'
#
loop_
_entity.id
_entity.type
_entity.pdbx_description
1 polymer ?
#
loop_
_entity_poly.entity_id
_entity_poly.type
_entity_poly.pdbx_seq_one_letter_code
_entity_poly.pdbx_strand_id
1 'polypeptide(L)'
;CKTYLFDFTKSFNLIGVNISKFKEIIITTSDHKVNIEALKISRELNKEALIIVNAPSSEHISGLKKLGADFVVTPDRSMAQIIINQLELSTYWRNKDLLRKMLEKSKSLAIVMHDNPDPDAMSSAYALKAIAESMKVNTDIYYGGEIGHEGNKMMVELLKWDFKKITEHKKYILREYDKIALIDMPNLSNTTIFPTEIKPDIIIDHHYTEEEKINAEFVD
;
A
#
# COMPACT_ATOMS: atom_id res chain seq x y z
N CYS A 1 21.88 4.41 -27.87
CA CYS A 1 22.02 5.72 -27.25
C CYS A 1 23.20 6.45 -27.86
N LYS A 2 23.06 7.72 -28.24
CA LYS A 2 24.19 8.56 -28.75
C LYS A 2 24.73 9.35 -27.57
N THR A 3 26.06 9.38 -27.44
CA THR A 3 26.76 10.14 -26.41
C THR A 3 27.52 11.29 -27.06
N TYR A 4 27.46 12.46 -26.48
CA TYR A 4 28.15 13.67 -26.91
C TYR A 4 28.96 14.23 -25.74
N LEU A 5 30.16 14.72 -26.03
CA LEU A 5 30.99 15.40 -25.05
C LEU A 5 31.12 16.88 -25.45
N PHE A 6 30.46 17.76 -24.70
CA PHE A 6 30.51 19.20 -24.93
C PHE A 6 30.08 19.99 -23.69
N ASP A 7 30.35 21.29 -23.71
CA ASP A 7 29.86 22.24 -22.71
C ASP A 7 28.38 22.59 -23.00
N PHE A 8 27.46 22.03 -22.20
CA PHE A 8 26.02 22.25 -22.39
C PHE A 8 25.52 23.57 -21.76
N THR A 9 26.41 24.40 -21.21
CA THR A 9 26.09 25.79 -20.88
C THR A 9 26.19 26.71 -22.11
N LYS A 10 26.61 26.19 -23.23
CA LYS A 10 26.67 26.92 -24.50
C LYS A 10 25.49 26.54 -25.38
N SER A 11 24.64 27.52 -25.68
CA SER A 11 23.40 27.30 -26.47
C SER A 11 23.63 26.66 -27.82
N PHE A 12 24.72 27.02 -28.52
CA PHE A 12 25.05 26.45 -29.82
C PHE A 12 25.31 24.93 -29.78
N ASN A 13 25.82 24.40 -28.66
CA ASN A 13 26.05 22.96 -28.49
C ASN A 13 24.70 22.21 -28.36
N LEU A 14 23.73 22.79 -27.64
CA LEU A 14 22.39 22.23 -27.50
C LEU A 14 21.57 22.31 -28.79
N ILE A 15 21.76 23.36 -29.58
CA ILE A 15 21.23 23.48 -30.94
C ILE A 15 21.81 22.38 -31.83
N GLY A 16 23.13 22.14 -31.76
CA GLY A 16 23.83 21.10 -32.53
C GLY A 16 23.31 19.69 -32.30
N VAL A 17 22.81 19.37 -31.09
CA VAL A 17 22.15 18.09 -30.79
C VAL A 17 20.65 18.11 -31.03
N ASN A 18 20.11 19.24 -31.51
CA ASN A 18 18.69 19.41 -31.82
C ASN A 18 17.77 19.21 -30.62
N ILE A 19 18.09 19.88 -29.49
CA ILE A 19 17.38 19.76 -28.22
C ILE A 19 15.87 20.02 -28.32
N SER A 20 15.44 20.81 -29.31
CA SER A 20 14.03 21.12 -29.57
C SER A 20 13.17 19.90 -29.92
N LYS A 21 13.77 18.77 -30.29
CA LYS A 21 13.06 17.53 -30.62
C LYS A 21 12.87 16.58 -29.43
N PHE A 22 13.51 16.84 -28.30
CA PHE A 22 13.40 15.97 -27.13
C PHE A 22 12.10 16.26 -26.38
N LYS A 23 11.41 15.21 -25.97
CA LYS A 23 10.24 15.30 -25.11
C LYS A 23 10.60 15.45 -23.65
N GLU A 24 11.76 14.94 -23.27
CA GLU A 24 12.24 14.91 -21.89
C GLU A 24 13.72 15.34 -21.85
N ILE A 25 14.05 16.19 -20.89
CA ILE A 25 15.42 16.69 -20.65
C ILE A 25 15.72 16.50 -19.17
N ILE A 26 16.83 15.81 -18.86
CA ILE A 26 17.27 15.56 -17.49
C ILE A 26 18.62 16.23 -17.26
N ILE A 27 18.70 17.14 -16.30
CA ILE A 27 19.89 17.91 -15.96
C ILE A 27 20.39 17.48 -14.57
N THR A 28 21.51 16.75 -14.51
CA THR A 28 21.95 16.05 -13.30
C THR A 28 23.42 16.29 -12.94
N THR A 29 23.99 17.46 -13.24
CA THR A 29 25.37 17.72 -12.84
C THR A 29 25.47 18.00 -11.33
N SER A 30 26.67 17.88 -10.78
CA SER A 30 26.97 18.24 -9.40
C SER A 30 27.06 19.74 -9.16
N ASP A 31 27.22 20.55 -10.21
CA ASP A 31 27.32 22.00 -10.12
C ASP A 31 25.95 22.66 -10.30
N HIS A 32 25.44 23.26 -9.23
CA HIS A 32 24.13 23.91 -9.23
C HIS A 32 24.05 25.11 -10.20
N LYS A 33 25.13 25.89 -10.35
CA LYS A 33 25.15 27.03 -11.28
C LYS A 33 25.05 26.56 -12.74
N VAL A 34 25.77 25.50 -13.05
CA VAL A 34 25.71 24.84 -14.37
C VAL A 34 24.31 24.30 -14.63
N ASN A 35 23.67 23.70 -13.66
CA ASN A 35 22.28 23.20 -13.79
C ASN A 35 21.29 24.34 -14.05
N ILE A 36 21.45 25.49 -13.40
CA ILE A 36 20.62 26.69 -13.61
C ILE A 36 20.77 27.20 -15.05
N GLU A 37 21.99 27.27 -15.55
CA GLU A 37 22.29 27.77 -16.91
C GLU A 37 21.74 26.80 -17.97
N ALA A 38 22.02 25.53 -17.80
CA ALA A 38 21.49 24.47 -18.69
C ALA A 38 19.97 24.46 -18.72
N LEU A 39 19.28 24.64 -17.56
CA LEU A 39 17.83 24.75 -17.49
C LEU A 39 17.29 25.93 -18.29
N LYS A 40 17.85 27.14 -18.09
CA LYS A 40 17.43 28.35 -18.81
C LYS A 40 17.52 28.16 -20.32
N ILE A 41 18.68 27.71 -20.80
CA ILE A 41 18.91 27.50 -22.23
C ILE A 41 18.00 26.37 -22.77
N SER A 42 17.85 25.28 -22.05
CA SER A 42 16.98 24.17 -22.48
C SER A 42 15.54 24.62 -22.62
N ARG A 43 15.01 25.37 -21.64
CA ARG A 43 13.64 25.89 -21.67
C ARG A 43 13.46 26.96 -22.75
N GLU A 44 14.45 27.78 -23.03
CA GLU A 44 14.43 28.74 -24.14
C GLU A 44 14.32 28.06 -25.49
N LEU A 45 15.12 27.00 -25.70
CA LEU A 45 15.20 26.26 -26.97
C LEU A 45 14.07 25.24 -27.14
N ASN A 46 13.47 24.79 -26.03
CA ASN A 46 12.38 23.81 -26.06
C ASN A 46 11.31 24.14 -25.00
N LYS A 47 10.20 24.74 -25.43
CA LYS A 47 9.10 25.16 -24.55
C LYS A 47 8.26 24.00 -24.04
N GLU A 48 8.21 22.90 -24.80
CA GLU A 48 7.30 21.77 -24.58
C GLU A 48 7.92 20.59 -23.84
N ALA A 49 9.25 20.53 -23.77
CA ALA A 49 9.90 19.41 -23.10
C ALA A 49 9.61 19.39 -21.60
N LEU A 50 9.44 18.19 -21.05
CA LEU A 50 9.46 17.95 -19.62
C LEU A 50 10.91 18.05 -19.13
N ILE A 51 11.21 19.01 -18.24
CA ILE A 51 12.57 19.24 -17.74
C ILE A 51 12.69 18.86 -16.28
N ILE A 52 13.57 17.90 -16.00
CA ILE A 52 13.91 17.45 -14.63
C ILE A 52 15.31 17.98 -14.30
N VAL A 53 15.46 18.61 -13.14
CA VAL A 53 16.73 19.23 -12.72
C VAL A 53 17.15 18.73 -11.35
N ASN A 54 18.43 18.39 -11.19
CA ASN A 54 19.01 18.13 -9.88
C ASN A 54 19.37 19.44 -9.17
N ALA A 55 19.08 19.51 -7.87
CA ALA A 55 19.47 20.62 -6.99
C ALA A 55 20.14 20.10 -5.69
N PRO A 56 21.03 20.88 -5.06
CA PRO A 56 21.77 20.43 -3.88
C PRO A 56 20.88 20.28 -2.63
N SER A 57 19.79 21.03 -2.54
CA SER A 57 18.85 20.96 -1.40
C SER A 57 17.45 21.46 -1.77
N SER A 58 16.48 21.19 -0.91
CA SER A 58 15.07 21.55 -1.12
C SER A 58 14.80 23.06 -1.18
N GLU A 59 15.66 23.88 -0.63
CA GLU A 59 15.52 25.36 -0.67
C GLU A 59 15.62 25.94 -2.09
N HIS A 60 16.28 25.22 -3.01
CA HIS A 60 16.47 25.63 -4.40
C HIS A 60 15.26 25.30 -5.30
N ILE A 61 14.28 24.49 -4.83
CA ILE A 61 13.18 23.99 -5.64
C ILE A 61 12.34 25.12 -6.23
N SER A 62 11.96 26.10 -5.40
CA SER A 62 11.09 27.21 -5.87
C SER A 62 11.77 28.07 -6.93
N GLY A 63 13.09 28.29 -6.79
CA GLY A 63 13.88 29.04 -7.75
C GLY A 63 13.96 28.32 -9.10
N LEU A 64 14.28 27.03 -9.12
CA LEU A 64 14.37 26.24 -10.36
C LEU A 64 13.01 26.07 -11.04
N LYS A 65 11.93 25.90 -10.28
CA LYS A 65 10.58 25.88 -10.87
C LYS A 65 10.19 27.21 -11.55
N LYS A 66 10.54 28.34 -10.96
CA LYS A 66 10.35 29.67 -11.60
C LYS A 66 11.15 29.83 -12.89
N LEU A 67 12.28 29.13 -13.00
CA LEU A 67 13.11 29.12 -14.21
C LEU A 67 12.63 28.11 -15.29
N GLY A 68 11.56 27.37 -14.99
CA GLY A 68 10.93 26.48 -15.95
C GLY A 68 11.24 24.99 -15.79
N ALA A 69 11.75 24.57 -14.64
CA ALA A 69 11.84 23.15 -14.32
C ALA A 69 10.44 22.59 -13.98
N ASP A 70 10.06 21.46 -14.59
CA ASP A 70 8.82 20.77 -14.26
C ASP A 70 8.99 19.94 -12.97
N PHE A 71 10.15 19.30 -12.83
CA PHE A 71 10.51 18.56 -11.63
C PHE A 71 11.90 18.93 -11.14
N VAL A 72 12.05 18.98 -9.83
CA VAL A 72 13.34 19.20 -9.17
C VAL A 72 13.62 18.05 -8.21
N VAL A 73 14.73 17.36 -8.43
CA VAL A 73 15.20 16.26 -7.58
C VAL A 73 16.28 16.78 -6.63
N THR A 74 16.14 16.47 -5.35
CA THR A 74 17.10 16.87 -4.33
C THR A 74 17.52 15.65 -3.50
N PRO A 75 18.81 15.56 -3.08
CA PRO A 75 19.31 14.39 -2.34
C PRO A 75 18.56 14.16 -1.02
N ASP A 76 18.25 15.24 -0.30
CA ASP A 76 17.55 15.21 0.99
C ASP A 76 16.14 14.56 0.84
N ARG A 77 15.33 15.02 -0.12
CA ARG A 77 14.01 14.43 -0.38
C ARG A 77 14.08 13.02 -0.93
N SER A 78 15.00 12.77 -1.87
CA SER A 78 15.17 11.45 -2.44
C SER A 78 15.60 10.43 -1.38
N MET A 79 16.53 10.81 -0.51
CA MET A 79 16.97 9.95 0.59
C MET A 79 15.85 9.70 1.59
N ALA A 80 15.10 10.74 1.98
CA ALA A 80 13.94 10.59 2.87
C ALA A 80 12.91 9.61 2.28
N GLN A 81 12.58 9.75 0.99
CA GLN A 81 11.63 8.84 0.34
C GLN A 81 12.15 7.41 0.27
N ILE A 82 13.43 7.21 -0.01
CA ILE A 82 14.05 5.88 -0.01
C ILE A 82 13.96 5.26 1.39
N ILE A 83 14.27 6.02 2.45
CA ILE A 83 14.18 5.53 3.83
C ILE A 83 12.75 5.16 4.19
N ILE A 84 11.77 6.01 3.87
CA ILE A 84 10.35 5.73 4.11
C ILE A 84 9.94 4.44 3.40
N ASN A 85 10.24 4.31 2.10
CA ASN A 85 9.93 3.10 1.34
C ASN A 85 10.59 1.85 1.93
N GLN A 86 11.83 1.95 2.43
CA GLN A 86 12.51 0.81 3.08
C GLN A 86 11.85 0.45 4.43
N LEU A 87 11.40 1.43 5.19
CA LEU A 87 10.67 1.19 6.45
C LEU A 87 9.32 0.50 6.19
N GLU A 88 8.56 0.99 5.21
CA GLU A 88 7.29 0.37 4.80
C GLU A 88 7.51 -1.07 4.33
N LEU A 89 8.49 -1.31 3.45
CA LEU A 89 8.85 -2.66 2.99
C LEU A 89 9.27 -3.56 4.16
N SER A 90 10.07 -3.06 5.10
CA SER A 90 10.52 -3.85 6.25
C SER A 90 9.36 -4.27 7.16
N THR A 91 8.39 -3.37 7.37
CA THR A 91 7.16 -3.66 8.13
C THR A 91 6.33 -4.71 7.41
N TYR A 92 6.10 -4.53 6.10
CA TYR A 92 5.39 -5.50 5.26
C TYR A 92 6.02 -6.91 5.33
N TRP A 93 7.35 -7.02 5.18
CA TRP A 93 8.04 -8.31 5.25
C TRP A 93 7.93 -8.95 6.62
N ARG A 94 8.04 -8.15 7.69
CA ARG A 94 7.88 -8.64 9.07
C ARG A 94 6.47 -9.16 9.32
N ASN A 95 5.44 -8.42 8.92
CA ASN A 95 4.05 -8.82 9.07
C ASN A 95 3.75 -10.08 8.27
N LYS A 96 4.20 -10.15 7.01
CA LYS A 96 4.07 -11.36 6.19
C LYS A 96 4.71 -12.59 6.84
N ASP A 97 5.93 -12.46 7.37
CA ASP A 97 6.64 -13.57 8.02
C ASP A 97 5.96 -13.98 9.34
N LEU A 98 5.43 -13.03 10.11
CA LEU A 98 4.68 -13.30 11.33
C LEU A 98 3.40 -14.09 11.02
N LEU A 99 2.57 -13.58 10.12
CA LEU A 99 1.33 -14.25 9.69
C LEU A 99 1.62 -15.66 9.17
N ARG A 100 2.62 -15.82 8.32
CA ARG A 100 3.05 -17.11 7.80
C ARG A 100 3.40 -18.08 8.93
N LYS A 101 4.23 -17.67 9.88
CA LYS A 101 4.65 -18.51 11.03
C LYS A 101 3.48 -18.90 11.94
N MET A 102 2.49 -18.00 12.10
CA MET A 102 1.29 -18.29 12.86
C MET A 102 0.45 -19.38 12.18
N LEU A 103 0.24 -19.25 10.87
CA LEU A 103 -0.51 -20.24 10.08
C LEU A 103 0.21 -21.58 10.00
N GLU A 104 1.53 -21.60 9.79
CA GLU A 104 2.35 -22.86 9.76
C GLU A 104 2.23 -23.69 11.03
N LYS A 105 1.99 -23.05 12.17
CA LYS A 105 1.86 -23.72 13.47
C LYS A 105 0.42 -24.15 13.80
N SER A 106 -0.54 -23.81 12.94
CA SER A 106 -1.96 -24.01 13.19
C SER A 106 -2.52 -25.13 12.30
N LYS A 107 -3.50 -25.86 12.80
CA LYS A 107 -4.24 -26.85 12.04
C LYS A 107 -5.59 -26.31 11.57
N SER A 108 -6.14 -25.34 12.31
CA SER A 108 -7.43 -24.74 12.05
C SER A 108 -7.44 -23.23 12.32
N LEU A 109 -8.23 -22.50 11.49
CA LEU A 109 -8.41 -21.06 11.56
C LEU A 109 -9.90 -20.72 11.44
N ALA A 110 -10.45 -19.99 12.40
CA ALA A 110 -11.72 -19.31 12.26
C ALA A 110 -11.49 -17.87 11.82
N ILE A 111 -12.09 -17.48 10.72
CA ILE A 111 -12.12 -16.08 10.25
C ILE A 111 -13.49 -15.51 10.58
N VAL A 112 -13.53 -14.39 11.29
CA VAL A 112 -14.77 -13.75 11.73
C VAL A 112 -14.86 -12.36 11.11
N MET A 113 -15.94 -12.13 10.37
CA MET A 113 -16.30 -10.81 9.83
C MET A 113 -17.30 -10.12 10.77
N HIS A 114 -17.46 -8.82 10.62
CA HIS A 114 -18.50 -8.05 11.32
C HIS A 114 -19.91 -8.54 10.96
N ASP A 115 -20.89 -8.14 11.76
CA ASP A 115 -22.29 -8.42 11.44
C ASP A 115 -22.68 -7.65 10.17
N ASN A 116 -23.48 -8.31 9.31
CA ASN A 116 -23.88 -7.78 8.00
C ASN A 116 -22.70 -7.44 7.07
N PRO A 117 -21.81 -8.40 6.76
CA PRO A 117 -20.54 -8.13 6.08
C PRO A 117 -20.76 -7.52 4.68
N ASP A 118 -19.93 -6.57 4.38
CA ASP A 118 -19.86 -5.91 3.08
C ASP A 118 -18.86 -6.61 2.12
N PRO A 119 -18.73 -6.14 0.86
CA PRO A 119 -17.83 -6.76 -0.10
C PRO A 119 -16.36 -6.74 0.33
N ASP A 120 -15.93 -5.76 1.11
CA ASP A 120 -14.56 -5.61 1.57
C ASP A 120 -14.22 -6.67 2.62
N ALA A 121 -15.04 -6.76 3.66
CA ALA A 121 -14.94 -7.82 4.67
C ALA A 121 -14.97 -9.22 4.03
N MET A 122 -15.92 -9.48 3.11
CA MET A 122 -16.06 -10.77 2.45
C MET A 122 -14.85 -11.14 1.58
N SER A 123 -14.34 -10.18 0.79
CA SER A 123 -13.17 -10.40 -0.09
C SER A 123 -11.90 -10.64 0.70
N SER A 124 -11.68 -9.84 1.75
CA SER A 124 -10.51 -9.95 2.63
C SER A 124 -10.52 -11.27 3.41
N ALA A 125 -11.68 -11.68 3.93
CA ALA A 125 -11.85 -12.97 4.61
C ALA A 125 -11.56 -14.15 3.67
N TYR A 126 -12.06 -14.10 2.44
CA TYR A 126 -11.81 -15.15 1.46
C TYR A 126 -10.36 -15.20 1.00
N ALA A 127 -9.69 -14.05 0.86
CA ALA A 127 -8.27 -13.99 0.54
C ALA A 127 -7.42 -14.65 1.65
N LEU A 128 -7.70 -14.32 2.92
CA LEU A 128 -7.02 -14.96 4.05
C LEU A 128 -7.28 -16.48 4.10
N LYS A 129 -8.52 -16.93 3.85
CA LYS A 129 -8.85 -18.35 3.73
C LYS A 129 -8.03 -19.04 2.65
N ALA A 130 -7.93 -18.46 1.45
CA ALA A 130 -7.14 -19.02 0.36
C ALA A 130 -5.65 -19.16 0.72
N ILE A 131 -5.08 -18.18 1.43
CA ILE A 131 -3.71 -18.24 1.94
C ILE A 131 -3.57 -19.37 2.96
N ALA A 132 -4.44 -19.45 3.96
CA ALA A 132 -4.38 -20.46 5.01
C ALA A 132 -4.56 -21.89 4.45
N GLU A 133 -5.51 -22.10 3.56
CA GLU A 133 -5.73 -23.40 2.90
C GLU A 133 -4.56 -23.82 2.01
N SER A 134 -3.88 -22.88 1.34
CA SER A 134 -2.64 -23.17 0.60
C SER A 134 -1.53 -23.72 1.50
N MET A 135 -1.59 -23.40 2.80
CA MET A 135 -0.70 -23.90 3.85
C MET A 135 -1.27 -25.12 4.60
N LYS A 136 -2.37 -25.68 4.11
CA LYS A 136 -3.08 -26.84 4.68
C LYS A 136 -3.71 -26.59 6.06
N VAL A 137 -4.06 -25.35 6.35
CA VAL A 137 -4.83 -24.98 7.53
C VAL A 137 -6.32 -25.07 7.20
N ASN A 138 -7.06 -25.87 7.96
CA ASN A 138 -8.51 -25.99 7.78
C ASN A 138 -9.19 -24.70 8.20
N THR A 139 -9.89 -24.03 7.27
CA THR A 139 -10.32 -22.63 7.50
C THR A 139 -11.81 -22.45 7.23
N ASP A 140 -12.50 -21.92 8.20
CA ASP A 140 -13.90 -21.53 8.12
C ASP A 140 -14.07 -20.03 8.27
N ILE A 141 -15.03 -19.45 7.53
CA ILE A 141 -15.38 -18.03 7.60
C ILE A 141 -16.76 -17.89 8.25
N TYR A 142 -16.82 -17.06 9.29
CA TYR A 142 -18.03 -16.82 10.06
C TYR A 142 -18.50 -15.37 9.97
N TYR A 143 -19.81 -15.17 10.02
CA TYR A 143 -20.44 -13.86 10.10
C TYR A 143 -21.71 -13.90 10.95
N GLY A 144 -22.10 -12.73 11.51
CA GLY A 144 -23.39 -12.51 12.17
C GLY A 144 -24.35 -11.76 11.25
N GLY A 145 -25.55 -11.44 11.79
CA GLY A 145 -26.52 -10.64 11.06
C GLY A 145 -26.96 -11.25 9.72
N GLU A 146 -27.01 -10.43 8.67
CA GLU A 146 -27.45 -10.82 7.32
C GLU A 146 -26.51 -10.24 6.27
N ILE A 147 -26.22 -10.98 5.20
CA ILE A 147 -25.60 -10.40 4.02
C ILE A 147 -26.64 -9.51 3.35
N GLY A 148 -26.45 -8.19 3.53
CA GLY A 148 -27.32 -7.17 2.97
C GLY A 148 -27.14 -7.02 1.46
N HIS A 149 -27.98 -6.19 0.83
CA HIS A 149 -27.96 -5.84 -0.60
C HIS A 149 -27.93 -7.03 -1.57
N GLU A 150 -28.78 -6.98 -2.58
CA GLU A 150 -28.87 -8.06 -3.60
C GLU A 150 -27.55 -8.30 -4.33
N GLY A 151 -26.75 -7.23 -4.54
CA GLY A 151 -25.42 -7.35 -5.15
C GLY A 151 -24.45 -8.20 -4.34
N ASN A 152 -24.48 -8.08 -3.01
CA ASN A 152 -23.60 -8.87 -2.13
C ASN A 152 -24.00 -10.34 -2.11
N LYS A 153 -25.31 -10.62 -2.07
CA LYS A 153 -25.83 -12.01 -2.18
C LYS A 153 -25.46 -12.64 -3.51
N MET A 154 -25.64 -11.89 -4.60
CA MET A 154 -25.26 -12.36 -5.94
C MET A 154 -23.76 -12.63 -6.03
N MET A 155 -22.90 -11.81 -5.43
CA MET A 155 -21.47 -12.03 -5.40
C MET A 155 -21.10 -13.34 -4.69
N VAL A 156 -21.70 -13.60 -3.53
CA VAL A 156 -21.49 -14.84 -2.78
C VAL A 156 -21.92 -16.07 -3.59
N GLU A 157 -23.06 -16.02 -4.27
CA GLU A 157 -23.57 -17.09 -5.12
C GLU A 157 -22.68 -17.33 -6.35
N LEU A 158 -22.31 -16.27 -7.07
CA LEU A 158 -21.47 -16.36 -8.27
C LEU A 158 -20.08 -16.91 -7.98
N LEU A 159 -19.48 -16.47 -6.87
CA LEU A 159 -18.15 -16.89 -6.46
C LEU A 159 -18.16 -18.18 -5.65
N LYS A 160 -19.35 -18.71 -5.33
CA LYS A 160 -19.56 -19.92 -4.52
C LYS A 160 -18.82 -19.86 -3.19
N TRP A 161 -18.84 -18.69 -2.55
CA TRP A 161 -18.23 -18.52 -1.25
C TRP A 161 -19.02 -19.23 -0.16
N ASP A 162 -18.34 -20.08 0.60
CA ASP A 162 -18.92 -20.85 1.72
C ASP A 162 -18.71 -20.09 3.04
N PHE A 163 -19.62 -19.15 3.32
CA PHE A 163 -19.64 -18.40 4.56
C PHE A 163 -20.64 -19.03 5.54
N LYS A 164 -20.22 -19.23 6.78
CA LYS A 164 -21.03 -19.85 7.83
C LYS A 164 -21.68 -18.79 8.71
N LYS A 165 -23.00 -18.67 8.61
CA LYS A 165 -23.74 -17.81 9.51
C LYS A 165 -23.82 -18.46 10.88
N ILE A 166 -23.43 -17.72 11.94
CA ILE A 166 -23.64 -18.15 13.32
C ILE A 166 -24.43 -17.10 14.10
N THR A 167 -25.06 -17.56 15.16
CA THR A 167 -25.83 -16.72 16.09
C THR A 167 -25.07 -16.56 17.40
N GLU A 168 -25.44 -15.57 18.19
CA GLU A 168 -24.84 -15.31 19.50
C GLU A 168 -24.79 -16.56 20.39
N HIS A 169 -25.82 -17.40 20.36
CA HIS A 169 -25.88 -18.65 21.15
C HIS A 169 -24.85 -19.71 20.71
N LYS A 170 -24.35 -19.64 19.48
CA LYS A 170 -23.38 -20.58 18.90
C LYS A 170 -21.97 -20.02 18.81
N LYS A 171 -21.74 -18.80 19.27
CA LYS A 171 -20.45 -18.11 19.13
C LYS A 171 -19.27 -18.85 19.77
N TYR A 172 -19.50 -19.68 20.74
CA TYR A 172 -18.44 -20.45 21.42
C TYR A 172 -17.83 -21.56 20.57
N ILE A 173 -18.37 -21.87 19.38
CA ILE A 173 -17.71 -22.77 18.41
C ILE A 173 -16.35 -22.24 17.99
N LEU A 174 -16.11 -20.93 18.07
CA LEU A 174 -14.84 -20.30 17.77
C LEU A 174 -13.70 -20.79 18.67
N ARG A 175 -14.00 -21.34 19.85
CA ARG A 175 -13.01 -21.91 20.78
C ARG A 175 -12.42 -23.24 20.30
N GLU A 176 -13.01 -23.86 19.29
CA GLU A 176 -12.55 -25.14 18.74
C GLU A 176 -11.41 -24.97 17.74
N TYR A 177 -11.09 -23.73 17.37
CA TYR A 177 -10.05 -23.39 16.40
C TYR A 177 -8.73 -23.06 17.10
N ASP A 178 -7.62 -23.46 16.47
CA ASP A 178 -6.28 -23.15 16.97
C ASP A 178 -5.98 -21.65 16.91
N LYS A 179 -6.52 -20.96 15.89
CA LYS A 179 -6.37 -19.53 15.68
C LYS A 179 -7.68 -18.88 15.25
N ILE A 180 -7.85 -17.61 15.64
CA ILE A 180 -9.01 -16.80 15.28
C ILE A 180 -8.54 -15.48 14.68
N ALA A 181 -9.07 -15.16 13.50
CA ALA A 181 -8.83 -13.89 12.82
C ALA A 181 -10.10 -13.04 12.81
N LEU A 182 -9.96 -11.75 13.06
CA LEU A 182 -10.97 -10.73 12.82
C LEU A 182 -10.64 -9.98 11.55
N ILE A 183 -11.63 -9.79 10.69
CA ILE A 183 -11.50 -9.10 9.41
C ILE A 183 -12.43 -7.91 9.38
N ASP A 184 -11.87 -6.76 9.00
CA ASP A 184 -12.58 -5.52 8.79
C ASP A 184 -13.30 -5.02 10.07
N MET A 185 -12.63 -5.21 11.20
CA MET A 185 -13.11 -4.81 12.53
C MET A 185 -11.96 -4.32 13.40
N PRO A 186 -11.89 -3.02 13.70
CA PRO A 186 -10.87 -2.49 14.62
C PRO A 186 -11.18 -2.80 16.10
N ASN A 187 -12.45 -3.08 16.41
CA ASN A 187 -12.98 -3.41 17.74
C ASN A 187 -14.19 -4.35 17.64
N LEU A 188 -14.78 -4.74 18.76
CA LEU A 188 -15.91 -5.68 18.82
C LEU A 188 -17.28 -4.99 18.76
N SER A 189 -17.37 -3.70 18.52
CA SER A 189 -18.66 -2.98 18.52
C SER A 189 -19.58 -3.40 17.36
N ASN A 190 -19.00 -3.89 16.28
CA ASN A 190 -19.72 -4.27 15.06
C ASN A 190 -19.98 -5.77 14.92
N THR A 191 -19.83 -6.54 16.01
CA THR A 191 -20.11 -7.97 15.99
C THR A 191 -20.82 -8.45 17.25
N THR A 192 -21.83 -9.29 17.07
CA THR A 192 -22.55 -9.95 18.17
C THR A 192 -22.08 -11.39 18.37
N ILE A 193 -21.36 -11.94 17.40
CA ILE A 193 -20.98 -13.35 17.37
C ILE A 193 -19.60 -13.62 17.96
N PHE A 194 -18.81 -12.60 18.29
CA PHE A 194 -17.49 -12.79 18.89
C PHE A 194 -17.60 -12.73 20.43
N PRO A 195 -17.16 -13.78 21.14
CA PRO A 195 -17.17 -13.77 22.61
C PRO A 195 -16.13 -12.79 23.15
N THR A 196 -16.53 -11.90 24.05
CA THR A 196 -15.66 -10.88 24.65
C THR A 196 -14.52 -11.46 25.48
N GLU A 197 -14.68 -12.72 25.92
CA GLU A 197 -13.68 -13.45 26.71
C GLU A 197 -12.59 -14.12 25.87
N ILE A 198 -12.78 -14.15 24.53
CA ILE A 198 -11.80 -14.72 23.61
C ILE A 198 -10.95 -13.57 23.05
N LYS A 199 -9.63 -13.78 23.06
CA LYS A 199 -8.72 -12.86 22.39
C LYS A 199 -8.46 -13.37 20.97
N PRO A 200 -8.63 -12.52 19.94
CA PRO A 200 -8.24 -12.90 18.59
C PRO A 200 -6.72 -13.00 18.48
N ASP A 201 -6.26 -13.83 17.57
CA ASP A 201 -4.83 -13.99 17.26
C ASP A 201 -4.41 -13.06 16.16
N ILE A 202 -5.29 -12.81 15.19
CA ILE A 202 -5.04 -12.04 13.97
C ILE A 202 -6.12 -10.98 13.83
N ILE A 203 -5.73 -9.75 13.49
CA ILE A 203 -6.65 -8.67 13.09
C ILE A 203 -6.13 -8.10 11.77
N ILE A 204 -7.01 -8.03 10.77
CA ILE A 204 -6.75 -7.35 9.49
C ILE A 204 -7.85 -6.32 9.31
N ASP A 205 -7.46 -5.04 9.38
CA ASP A 205 -8.41 -3.93 9.38
C ASP A 205 -7.76 -2.64 8.88
N HIS A 206 -8.47 -1.89 8.06
CA HIS A 206 -8.00 -0.64 7.49
C HIS A 206 -8.67 0.61 8.09
N HIS A 207 -9.60 0.44 9.03
CA HIS A 207 -10.31 1.55 9.63
C HIS A 207 -9.46 2.33 10.64
N TYR A 208 -9.53 3.65 10.57
CA TYR A 208 -9.03 4.49 11.64
C TYR A 208 -10.07 4.55 12.76
N THR A 209 -9.66 4.27 13.99
CA THR A 209 -10.51 4.40 15.17
C THR A 209 -9.78 5.14 16.29
N GLU A 210 -10.49 6.02 17.00
CA GLU A 210 -10.02 6.65 18.24
C GLU A 210 -10.34 5.76 19.47
N GLU A 211 -11.18 4.74 19.31
CA GLU A 211 -11.50 3.79 20.36
C GLU A 211 -10.33 2.82 20.62
N GLU A 212 -10.37 2.18 21.80
CA GLU A 212 -9.35 1.22 22.17
C GLU A 212 -9.36 0.03 21.19
N LYS A 213 -8.24 -0.16 20.48
CA LYS A 213 -8.07 -1.27 19.54
C LYS A 213 -7.93 -2.60 20.30
N ILE A 214 -8.48 -3.65 19.73
CA ILE A 214 -8.27 -5.01 20.24
C ILE A 214 -6.79 -5.38 20.08
N ASN A 215 -6.22 -5.95 21.12
CA ASN A 215 -4.85 -6.44 21.08
C ASN A 215 -4.81 -7.88 20.54
N ALA A 216 -4.03 -8.12 19.50
CA ALA A 216 -3.79 -9.44 18.91
C ALA A 216 -2.29 -9.71 18.75
N GLU A 217 -1.91 -10.94 18.42
CA GLU A 217 -0.52 -11.28 18.10
C GLU A 217 -0.09 -10.68 16.74
N PHE A 218 -1.03 -10.62 15.80
CA PHE A 218 -0.85 -9.98 14.48
C PHE A 218 -1.91 -8.89 14.28
N VAL A 219 -1.48 -7.69 13.89
CA VAL A 219 -2.36 -6.55 13.52
C VAL A 219 -1.79 -5.89 12.28
N ASP A 220 -2.62 -5.76 11.22
CA ASP A 220 -2.27 -5.12 9.94
C ASP A 220 -3.45 -4.28 9.42
#